data_d915d0692efcc8c64585d3e6b39a4ba7
#
_entry.id   d915d0692efcc8c64585d3e6b39a4ba7
#
_cell.length_a   1.000
_cell.length_b   1.000
_cell.length_c   1.000
_cell.angle_alpha   90.00
_cell.angle_beta   90.00
_cell.angle_gamma   90.00
#
_symmetry.space_group_name_H-M   'P 1'
#
loop_
_entity.id
_entity.type
_entity.pdbx_description
1 polymer ?
#
loop_
_entity_poly.entity_id
_entity_poly.type
_entity_poly.pdbx_seq_one_letter_code
_entity_poly.pdbx_strand_id
1 'polypeptide(L)'
;MSFTHDLKLPTYDDLKCPVVNVSSPALRAGSFHLAKYCDLQFKEFMLCRQEEQDPRKCLNEGKDVSLCAIDFFRKVRDTCNDTFTTFWTCLDNARDGEMSFNYCKEEQKAFELCAKNKMNLERPEPGYFSMVRMHDSKRPVPSDPFRIGSLERHPPKLDV
;
A
#
# COMPACT_ATOMS: atom_id res chain seq x y z
N MET A 1 -29.19 -19.83 13.68
CA MET A 1 -27.83 -19.23 13.88
C MET A 1 -26.93 -20.37 14.33
N SER A 2 -25.99 -20.79 13.50
CA SER A 2 -24.97 -21.76 13.89
C SER A 2 -23.81 -20.98 14.51
N PHE A 3 -23.60 -21.16 15.80
CA PHE A 3 -22.41 -20.63 16.47
C PHE A 3 -21.26 -21.59 16.18
N THR A 4 -20.23 -21.12 15.51
CA THR A 4 -19.00 -21.90 15.33
C THR A 4 -18.20 -21.82 16.63
N HIS A 5 -18.14 -22.91 17.37
CA HIS A 5 -17.37 -23.02 18.62
C HIS A 5 -15.86 -22.98 18.40
N ASP A 6 -15.41 -23.17 17.15
CA ASP A 6 -13.99 -23.26 16.78
C ASP A 6 -13.40 -21.95 16.27
N LEU A 7 -14.08 -20.81 16.49
CA LEU A 7 -13.59 -19.51 16.08
C LEU A 7 -12.45 -19.03 16.97
N LYS A 8 -11.21 -19.27 16.55
CA LYS A 8 -10.05 -18.72 17.24
C LYS A 8 -9.90 -17.24 16.92
N LEU A 9 -10.16 -16.39 17.89
CA LEU A 9 -9.94 -14.95 17.77
C LEU A 9 -8.45 -14.63 17.98
N PRO A 10 -7.92 -13.63 17.26
CA PRO A 10 -6.57 -13.15 17.49
C PRO A 10 -6.46 -12.54 18.89
N THR A 11 -5.29 -12.67 19.50
CA THR A 11 -4.99 -12.07 20.79
C THR A 11 -4.78 -10.56 20.65
N TYR A 12 -4.81 -9.83 21.77
CA TYR A 12 -4.55 -8.39 21.76
C TYR A 12 -3.14 -8.07 21.24
N ASP A 13 -2.17 -8.94 21.49
CA ASP A 13 -0.80 -8.80 20.99
C ASP A 13 -0.70 -9.05 19.47
N ASP A 14 -1.49 -9.96 18.94
CA ASP A 14 -1.57 -10.18 17.48
C ASP A 14 -2.12 -8.95 16.74
N LEU A 15 -3.00 -8.18 17.40
CA LEU A 15 -3.61 -6.98 16.83
C LEU A 15 -2.74 -5.72 16.98
N LYS A 16 -1.69 -5.76 17.81
CA LYS A 16 -0.78 -4.62 17.94
C LYS A 16 -0.09 -4.32 16.62
N CYS A 17 -0.34 -3.12 16.11
CA CYS A 17 0.28 -2.61 14.90
C CYS A 17 0.70 -1.16 15.13
N PRO A 18 1.86 -0.74 14.65
CA PRO A 18 2.24 0.68 14.65
C PRO A 18 1.22 1.51 13.87
N VAL A 19 0.80 2.62 14.47
CA VAL A 19 -0.17 3.52 13.85
C VAL A 19 0.54 4.46 12.90
N VAL A 20 0.03 4.56 11.67
CA VAL A 20 0.46 5.58 10.71
C VAL A 20 -0.18 6.90 11.09
N ASN A 21 0.50 7.69 11.92
CA ASN A 21 0.00 8.96 12.42
C ASN A 21 0.27 10.08 11.42
N VAL A 22 -0.48 10.07 10.32
CA VAL A 22 -0.37 11.05 9.21
C VAL A 22 -1.77 11.54 8.87
N SER A 23 -1.92 12.84 8.63
CA SER A 23 -3.21 13.44 8.27
C SER A 23 -3.71 12.99 6.88
N SER A 24 -5.02 13.07 6.65
CA SER A 24 -5.62 12.67 5.37
C SER A 24 -5.07 13.41 4.16
N PRO A 25 -4.82 14.75 4.20
CA PRO A 25 -4.18 15.45 3.09
C PRO A 25 -2.77 14.95 2.80
N ALA A 26 -1.98 14.67 3.84
CA ALA A 26 -0.63 14.15 3.69
C ALA A 26 -0.63 12.70 3.16
N LEU A 27 -1.55 11.85 3.60
CA LEU A 27 -1.74 10.52 3.01
C LEU A 27 -2.09 10.61 1.53
N ARG A 28 -2.98 11.53 1.16
CA ARG A 28 -3.34 11.76 -0.23
C ARG A 28 -2.18 12.28 -1.07
N ALA A 29 -1.42 13.26 -0.55
CA ALA A 29 -0.24 13.80 -1.21
C ALA A 29 0.82 12.73 -1.50
N GLY A 30 1.05 11.83 -0.56
CA GLY A 30 2.02 10.75 -0.69
C GLY A 30 1.53 9.52 -1.45
N SER A 31 0.24 9.40 -1.77
CA SER A 31 -0.41 8.13 -2.16
C SER A 31 0.27 7.40 -3.33
N PHE A 32 0.60 8.09 -4.43
CA PHE A 32 1.22 7.45 -5.60
C PHE A 32 2.64 6.95 -5.33
N HIS A 33 3.42 7.76 -4.60
CA HIS A 33 4.79 7.40 -4.24
C HIS A 33 4.82 6.32 -3.17
N LEU A 34 3.94 6.38 -2.17
CA LEU A 34 3.77 5.35 -1.15
C LEU A 34 3.42 4.00 -1.78
N ALA A 35 2.44 3.99 -2.68
CA ALA A 35 2.00 2.76 -3.34
C ALA A 35 3.12 2.15 -4.19
N LYS A 36 3.97 2.98 -4.83
CA LYS A 36 5.14 2.51 -5.58
C LYS A 36 6.26 2.03 -4.66
N TYR A 37 6.49 2.74 -3.55
CA TYR A 37 7.53 2.40 -2.58
C TYR A 37 7.24 1.08 -1.86
N CYS A 38 5.99 0.86 -1.47
CA CYS A 38 5.52 -0.33 -0.77
C CYS A 38 4.81 -1.34 -1.69
N ASP A 39 5.11 -1.36 -2.99
CA ASP A 39 4.41 -2.17 -4.00
C ASP A 39 4.39 -3.67 -3.64
N LEU A 40 5.51 -4.20 -3.15
CA LEU A 40 5.61 -5.60 -2.75
C LEU A 40 4.73 -5.93 -1.54
N GLN A 41 4.78 -5.11 -0.49
CA GLN A 41 3.99 -5.31 0.74
C GLN A 41 2.48 -5.22 0.45
N PHE A 42 2.08 -4.28 -0.38
CA PHE A 42 0.69 -4.19 -0.82
C PHE A 42 0.25 -5.42 -1.61
N LYS A 43 1.07 -5.91 -2.53
CA LYS A 43 0.77 -7.12 -3.31
C LYS A 43 0.67 -8.36 -2.43
N GLU A 44 1.60 -8.55 -1.49
CA GLU A 44 1.56 -9.67 -0.54
C GLU A 44 0.31 -9.62 0.34
N PHE A 45 -0.05 -8.45 0.84
CA PHE A 45 -1.27 -8.29 1.63
C PHE A 45 -2.53 -8.58 0.81
N MET A 46 -2.61 -8.05 -0.43
CA MET A 46 -3.75 -8.30 -1.31
C MET A 46 -3.85 -9.77 -1.71
N LEU A 47 -2.72 -10.43 -2.00
CA LEU A 47 -2.66 -11.85 -2.29
C LEU A 47 -3.14 -12.67 -1.10
N CYS A 48 -2.66 -12.36 0.11
CA CYS A 48 -3.13 -13.00 1.33
C CYS A 48 -4.65 -12.89 1.49
N ARG A 49 -5.18 -11.67 1.33
CA ARG A 49 -6.62 -11.42 1.43
C ARG A 49 -7.43 -12.20 0.41
N GLN A 50 -6.91 -12.36 -0.80
CA GLN A 50 -7.55 -13.12 -1.86
C GLN A 50 -7.50 -14.63 -1.61
N GLU A 51 -6.39 -15.13 -1.10
CA GLU A 51 -6.20 -16.56 -0.87
C GLU A 51 -6.89 -17.06 0.39
N GLU A 52 -6.73 -16.35 1.50
CA GLU A 52 -7.20 -16.81 2.79
C GLU A 52 -8.66 -16.45 3.07
N GLN A 53 -9.20 -15.40 2.44
CA GLN A 53 -10.56 -14.87 2.66
C GLN A 53 -10.86 -14.53 4.15
N ASP A 54 -9.88 -14.73 5.04
CA ASP A 54 -9.95 -14.46 6.47
C ASP A 54 -8.93 -13.39 6.85
N PRO A 55 -9.38 -12.18 7.30
CA PRO A 55 -8.48 -11.10 7.68
C PRO A 55 -7.53 -11.45 8.82
N ARG A 56 -7.90 -12.39 9.69
CA ARG A 56 -7.09 -12.80 10.84
C ARG A 56 -5.79 -13.50 10.43
N LYS A 57 -5.81 -14.18 9.30
CA LYS A 57 -4.63 -14.87 8.76
C LYS A 57 -3.64 -13.92 8.08
N CYS A 58 -4.06 -12.70 7.75
CA CYS A 58 -3.26 -11.70 7.04
C CYS A 58 -2.80 -10.54 7.96
N LEU A 59 -2.75 -10.76 9.26
CA LEU A 59 -2.34 -9.73 10.22
C LEU A 59 -0.87 -9.31 10.06
N ASN A 60 0.01 -10.25 9.75
CA ASN A 60 1.43 -9.98 9.58
C ASN A 60 1.68 -9.14 8.33
N GLU A 61 1.09 -9.52 7.20
CA GLU A 61 1.17 -8.75 5.95
C GLU A 61 0.58 -7.34 6.11
N GLY A 62 -0.49 -7.21 6.88
CA GLY A 62 -1.07 -5.90 7.24
C GLY A 62 -0.14 -5.04 8.10
N LYS A 63 0.60 -5.65 9.04
CA LYS A 63 1.64 -4.97 9.82
C LYS A 63 2.79 -4.51 8.94
N ASP A 64 3.23 -5.34 7.99
CA ASP A 64 4.31 -5.01 7.06
C ASP A 64 3.93 -3.82 6.17
N VAL A 65 2.68 -3.73 5.72
CA VAL A 65 2.16 -2.55 5.00
C VAL A 65 2.27 -1.29 5.86
N SER A 66 1.83 -1.37 7.12
CA SER A 66 1.87 -0.22 8.04
C SER A 66 3.30 0.22 8.35
N LEU A 67 4.21 -0.73 8.57
CA LEU A 67 5.63 -0.45 8.81
C LEU A 67 6.29 0.19 7.60
N CYS A 68 6.00 -0.32 6.39
CA CYS A 68 6.50 0.28 5.15
C CYS A 68 5.98 1.71 4.96
N ALA A 69 4.71 1.96 5.24
CA ALA A 69 4.14 3.30 5.17
C ALA A 69 4.83 4.29 6.14
N ILE A 70 5.09 3.85 7.36
CA ILE A 70 5.82 4.65 8.35
C ILE A 70 7.24 4.97 7.86
N ASP A 71 7.94 3.98 7.32
CA ASP A 71 9.29 4.16 6.77
C ASP A 71 9.30 5.15 5.60
N PHE A 72 8.34 5.02 4.69
CA PHE A 72 8.16 5.98 3.59
C PHE A 72 7.98 7.42 4.10
N PHE A 73 7.06 7.67 5.02
CA PHE A 73 6.83 9.03 5.52
C PHE A 73 8.00 9.58 6.34
N ARG A 74 8.75 8.73 7.02
CA ARG A 74 10.01 9.12 7.67
C ARG A 74 11.03 9.59 6.63
N LYS A 75 11.23 8.82 5.56
CA LYS A 75 12.14 9.20 4.47
C LYS A 75 11.70 10.50 3.78
N VAL A 76 10.42 10.67 3.51
CA VAL A 76 9.88 11.92 2.94
C VAL A 76 10.18 13.11 3.86
N ARG A 77 9.94 12.96 5.16
CA ARG A 77 10.25 13.99 6.15
C ARG A 77 11.74 14.34 6.17
N ASP A 78 12.60 13.33 6.11
CA ASP A 78 14.04 13.54 6.25
C ASP A 78 14.68 14.09 4.96
N THR A 79 14.06 13.92 3.80
CA THR A 79 14.64 14.29 2.50
C THR A 79 13.89 15.41 1.76
N CYS A 80 12.56 15.41 1.80
CA CYS A 80 11.69 16.27 0.98
C CYS A 80 10.62 17.00 1.81
N ASN A 81 10.88 17.27 3.09
CA ASN A 81 9.89 17.81 4.02
C ASN A 81 9.22 19.09 3.51
N ASP A 82 9.99 20.06 3.02
CA ASP A 82 9.45 21.39 2.65
C ASP A 82 8.51 21.28 1.45
N THR A 83 8.93 20.60 0.39
CA THR A 83 8.10 20.42 -0.81
C THR A 83 6.88 19.57 -0.52
N PHE A 84 7.01 18.56 0.33
CA PHE A 84 5.90 17.73 0.76
C PHE A 84 4.90 18.51 1.61
N THR A 85 5.40 19.33 2.54
CA THR A 85 4.53 20.17 3.40
C THR A 85 3.75 21.17 2.57
N THR A 86 4.40 21.85 1.62
CA THR A 86 3.71 22.79 0.72
C THR A 86 2.62 22.06 -0.09
N PHE A 87 2.90 20.87 -0.58
CA PHE A 87 1.95 20.10 -1.38
C PHE A 87 0.73 19.63 -0.57
N TRP A 88 0.93 18.98 0.59
CA TRP A 88 -0.23 18.52 1.37
C TRP A 88 -1.02 19.69 1.98
N THR A 89 -0.37 20.81 2.32
CA THR A 89 -1.07 22.04 2.78
C THR A 89 -1.93 22.64 1.67
N CYS A 90 -1.44 22.63 0.43
CA CYS A 90 -2.26 23.04 -0.73
C CYS A 90 -3.50 22.17 -0.86
N LEU A 91 -3.36 20.84 -0.75
CA LEU A 91 -4.49 19.91 -0.83
C LEU A 91 -5.50 20.10 0.31
N ASP A 92 -5.03 20.39 1.52
CA ASP A 92 -5.87 20.62 2.68
C ASP A 92 -6.73 21.89 2.50
N ASN A 93 -6.17 22.91 1.86
CA ASN A 93 -6.83 24.18 1.58
C ASN A 93 -7.54 24.22 0.21
N ALA A 94 -7.64 23.09 -0.51
CA ALA A 94 -8.28 23.05 -1.81
C ALA A 94 -9.75 23.50 -1.73
N ARG A 95 -10.16 24.36 -2.66
CA ARG A 95 -11.48 25.04 -2.66
C ARG A 95 -12.68 24.10 -2.74
N ASP A 96 -12.49 22.92 -3.28
CA ASP A 96 -13.54 21.92 -3.43
C ASP A 96 -13.79 21.07 -2.16
N GLY A 97 -12.93 21.20 -1.15
CA GLY A 97 -12.98 20.35 0.05
C GLY A 97 -12.69 18.88 -0.21
N GLU A 98 -12.45 18.50 -1.46
CA GLU A 98 -12.21 17.09 -1.88
C GLU A 98 -10.71 16.75 -1.99
N MET A 99 -9.84 17.70 -1.64
CA MET A 99 -8.38 17.55 -1.77
C MET A 99 -7.96 17.19 -3.21
N SER A 100 -8.54 17.88 -4.20
CA SER A 100 -8.28 17.60 -5.62
C SER A 100 -6.88 18.04 -6.04
N PHE A 101 -6.18 17.14 -6.74
CA PHE A 101 -4.86 17.42 -7.31
C PHE A 101 -4.86 18.51 -8.39
N ASN A 102 -6.03 18.86 -8.93
CA ASN A 102 -6.14 19.83 -10.01
C ASN A 102 -5.67 21.23 -9.64
N TYR A 103 -5.82 21.60 -8.37
CA TYR A 103 -5.45 22.93 -7.86
C TYR A 103 -3.99 23.02 -7.41
N CYS A 104 -3.31 21.89 -7.17
CA CYS A 104 -1.99 21.82 -6.56
C CYS A 104 -0.95 21.16 -7.48
N LYS A 105 -1.04 21.41 -8.78
CA LYS A 105 -0.17 20.75 -9.78
C LYS A 105 1.29 21.20 -9.71
N GLU A 106 1.54 22.44 -9.34
CA GLU A 106 2.90 22.98 -9.25
C GLU A 106 3.61 22.42 -8.01
N GLU A 107 2.92 22.40 -6.87
CA GLU A 107 3.42 21.83 -5.63
C GLU A 107 3.63 20.33 -5.76
N GLN A 108 2.73 19.64 -6.47
CA GLN A 108 2.87 18.25 -6.80
C GLN A 108 4.15 17.99 -7.61
N LYS A 109 4.39 18.76 -8.67
CA LYS A 109 5.61 18.64 -9.50
C LYS A 109 6.88 18.91 -8.68
N ALA A 110 6.86 19.90 -7.80
CA ALA A 110 7.99 20.20 -6.92
C ALA A 110 8.32 19.02 -5.99
N PHE A 111 7.29 18.41 -5.39
CA PHE A 111 7.47 17.20 -4.59
C PHE A 111 7.95 16.00 -5.42
N GLU A 112 7.35 15.75 -6.58
CA GLU A 112 7.76 14.66 -7.49
C GLU A 112 9.23 14.78 -7.90
N LEU A 113 9.69 16.01 -8.20
CA LEU A 113 11.10 16.26 -8.54
C LEU A 113 12.03 16.01 -7.35
N CYS A 114 11.63 16.41 -6.13
CA CYS A 114 12.38 16.11 -4.93
C CYS A 114 12.47 14.60 -4.67
N ALA A 115 11.34 13.89 -4.76
CA ALA A 115 11.27 12.43 -4.56
C ALA A 115 12.13 11.69 -5.58
N LYS A 116 12.11 12.11 -6.86
CA LYS A 116 12.96 11.55 -7.90
C LYS A 116 14.45 11.76 -7.59
N ASN A 117 14.85 12.99 -7.26
CA ASN A 117 16.26 13.33 -7.12
C ASN A 117 16.87 12.82 -5.81
N LYS A 118 16.14 12.86 -4.70
CA LYS A 118 16.67 12.51 -3.37
C LYS A 118 16.33 11.10 -2.91
N MET A 119 15.19 10.55 -3.34
CA MET A 119 14.73 9.23 -2.94
C MET A 119 14.84 8.19 -4.07
N ASN A 120 15.21 8.62 -5.29
CA ASN A 120 15.19 7.79 -6.49
C ASN A 120 13.81 7.12 -6.71
N LEU A 121 12.75 7.86 -6.39
CA LEU A 121 11.38 7.37 -6.43
C LEU A 121 10.56 8.22 -7.40
N GLU A 122 10.28 7.66 -8.57
CA GLU A 122 9.45 8.31 -9.58
C GLU A 122 7.97 7.97 -9.36
N ARG A 123 7.12 8.95 -9.64
CA ARG A 123 5.68 8.69 -9.72
C ARG A 123 5.41 7.66 -10.80
N PRO A 124 4.61 6.62 -10.52
CA PRO A 124 4.24 5.66 -11.54
C PRO A 124 3.36 6.30 -12.63
N GLU A 125 3.48 5.79 -13.84
CA GLU A 125 2.66 6.24 -14.95
C GLU A 125 1.17 5.96 -14.73
N PRO A 126 0.27 6.75 -15.35
CA PRO A 126 -1.16 6.47 -15.32
C PRO A 126 -1.47 5.02 -15.75
N GLY A 127 -2.29 4.34 -14.98
CA GLY A 127 -2.62 2.93 -15.24
C GLY A 127 -1.67 1.92 -14.62
N TYR A 128 -0.55 2.34 -14.03
CA TYR A 128 0.42 1.42 -13.39
C TYR A 128 -0.23 0.44 -12.41
N PHE A 129 -1.11 0.93 -11.54
CA PHE A 129 -1.79 0.10 -10.54
C PHE A 129 -3.00 -0.66 -11.07
N SER A 130 -3.43 -0.37 -12.30
CA SER A 130 -4.51 -1.10 -12.98
C SER A 130 -4.01 -2.31 -13.78
N MET A 131 -2.70 -2.41 -14.00
CA MET A 131 -2.11 -3.53 -14.71
C MET A 131 -1.91 -4.71 -13.75
N VAL A 132 -2.27 -5.90 -14.21
CA VAL A 132 -1.96 -7.14 -13.49
C VAL A 132 -0.45 -7.35 -13.51
N ARG A 133 0.16 -7.41 -12.33
CA ARG A 133 1.60 -7.62 -12.17
C ARG A 133 1.80 -8.81 -11.27
N MET A 134 2.35 -9.87 -11.84
CA MET A 134 2.72 -11.05 -11.09
C MET A 134 3.96 -10.78 -10.23
N HIS A 135 4.02 -11.38 -9.06
CA HIS A 135 5.19 -11.36 -8.19
C HIS A 135 5.36 -12.74 -7.55
N ASP A 136 6.60 -13.09 -7.23
CA ASP A 136 6.89 -14.30 -6.50
C ASP A 136 6.63 -14.10 -5.01
N SER A 137 5.72 -14.90 -4.45
CA SER A 137 5.43 -14.87 -3.02
C SER A 137 6.19 -15.97 -2.29
N LYS A 138 6.71 -15.65 -1.09
CA LYS A 138 7.32 -16.64 -0.18
C LYS A 138 6.29 -17.36 0.68
N ARG A 139 5.04 -16.93 0.62
CA ARG A 139 3.96 -17.53 1.40
C ARG A 139 3.63 -18.93 0.87
N PRO A 140 3.35 -19.91 1.75
CA PRO A 140 2.87 -21.21 1.32
C PRO A 140 1.51 -21.06 0.62
N VAL A 141 1.28 -21.90 -0.38
CA VAL A 141 -0.04 -21.95 -1.04
C VAL A 141 -1.05 -22.50 -0.03
N PRO A 142 -2.20 -21.83 0.19
CA PRO A 142 -3.23 -22.35 1.09
C PRO A 142 -3.70 -23.72 0.65
N SER A 143 -3.74 -24.67 1.58
CA SER A 143 -4.32 -25.99 1.36
C SER A 143 -5.83 -25.91 1.52
N ASP A 144 -6.53 -25.35 0.54
CA ASP A 144 -8.00 -25.39 0.52
C ASP A 144 -8.45 -26.58 -0.33
N PRO A 145 -9.00 -27.62 0.29
CA PRO A 145 -9.46 -28.82 -0.44
C PRO A 145 -10.65 -28.53 -1.36
N PHE A 146 -11.32 -27.39 -1.21
CA PHE A 146 -12.48 -26.99 -2.02
C PHE A 146 -12.14 -25.96 -3.10
N ARG A 147 -10.91 -25.49 -3.17
CA ARG A 147 -10.46 -24.66 -4.29
C ARG A 147 -10.30 -25.52 -5.53
N ILE A 148 -11.37 -25.63 -6.30
CA ILE A 148 -11.35 -26.26 -7.61
C ILE A 148 -10.48 -25.39 -8.53
N GLY A 149 -9.34 -25.91 -8.89
CA GLY A 149 -8.33 -25.24 -9.69
C GLY A 149 -7.28 -24.57 -8.79
N SER A 150 -6.21 -25.30 -8.53
CA SER A 150 -4.96 -24.68 -8.12
C SER A 150 -4.64 -23.62 -9.17
N LEU A 151 -4.86 -22.34 -8.84
CA LEU A 151 -4.20 -21.28 -9.56
C LEU A 151 -2.71 -21.54 -9.35
N GLU A 152 -2.08 -22.17 -10.34
CA GLU A 152 -0.63 -22.23 -10.38
C GLU A 152 -0.16 -20.78 -10.24
N ARG A 153 0.65 -20.49 -9.22
CA ARG A 153 1.15 -19.13 -8.94
C ARG A 153 2.00 -18.59 -10.09
N HIS A 154 2.40 -19.45 -10.98
CA HIS A 154 3.16 -19.10 -12.17
C HIS A 154 2.31 -19.40 -13.40
N PRO A 155 1.82 -18.39 -14.13
CA PRO A 155 1.43 -18.64 -15.50
C PRO A 155 2.64 -19.22 -16.25
N PRO A 156 2.42 -20.12 -17.21
CA PRO A 156 3.52 -20.62 -18.02
C PRO A 156 4.31 -19.43 -18.56
N LYS A 157 5.62 -19.45 -18.42
CA LYS A 157 6.48 -18.44 -19.05
C LYS A 157 6.14 -18.45 -20.52
N LEU A 158 5.52 -17.39 -20.99
CA LEU A 158 5.38 -17.13 -22.40
C LEU A 158 6.79 -16.83 -22.91
N ASP A 159 7.44 -17.84 -23.48
CA ASP A 159 8.66 -17.65 -24.25
C ASP A 159 8.26 -16.80 -25.48
N VAL A 160 8.63 -15.50 -25.43
CA VAL A 160 8.54 -14.57 -26.54
C VAL A 160 9.93 -14.42 -27.14
#